data_0c856c395d6fedadbe40b110314d3193
#
_entry.id   0c856c395d6fedadbe40b110314d3193
#
_cell.length_a   1.000
_cell.length_b   1.000
_cell.length_c   1.000
_cell.angle_alpha   90.00
_cell.angle_beta   90.00
_cell.angle_gamma   90.00
#
_symmetry.space_group_name_H-M   'P 1'
#
loop_
_entity.id
_entity.type
_entity.pdbx_description
1 polymer ?
#
loop_
_entity_poly.entity_id
_entity_poly.type
_entity_poly.pdbx_seq_one_letter_code
_entity_poly.pdbx_strand_id
1 'polypeptide(L)'
;MITNHDRKFKLGMHSYTLHLSGFGESWGFQEYGEHHAFEQVATFKDLVDIAVEVGLDVLHITLVDIQNDTSDEHLAECRKIAEDAGIELELNISFNAPSDPRVNCGLEESLHIAHKLGCKLVKYSTDVEHPEKSSHSCLSPEVMKQLIAIYDDFAANISLIEKYNLKIAIENHCDLFANEVIWLVEKLNHPLIGACCDTINSLMLMEGIADCVDRMAPYCYCVHFCDN
;
A
#
# COMPACT_ATOMS: atom_id res chain seq x y z
N MET A 1 -15.95 -25.18 5.35
CA MET A 1 -14.92 -24.35 4.70
C MET A 1 -15.64 -23.48 3.67
N ILE A 2 -15.49 -22.16 3.73
CA ILE A 2 -16.01 -21.23 2.70
C ILE A 2 -15.12 -21.42 1.47
N THR A 3 -15.69 -21.84 0.36
CA THR A 3 -14.93 -21.97 -0.89
C THR A 3 -14.73 -20.60 -1.53
N ASN A 4 -13.70 -20.43 -2.36
CA ASN A 4 -13.45 -19.15 -3.05
C ASN A 4 -14.65 -18.61 -3.83
N HIS A 5 -15.54 -19.48 -4.31
CA HIS A 5 -16.74 -19.12 -5.06
C HIS A 5 -17.87 -18.49 -4.22
N ASP A 6 -17.83 -18.62 -2.89
CA ASP A 6 -18.86 -18.11 -2.00
C ASP A 6 -18.51 -16.73 -1.40
N ARG A 7 -17.30 -16.22 -1.66
CA ARG A 7 -16.85 -14.93 -1.14
C ARG A 7 -17.38 -13.78 -2.01
N LYS A 8 -17.88 -12.75 -1.33
CA LYS A 8 -18.32 -11.49 -1.97
C LYS A 8 -17.18 -10.51 -2.20
N PHE A 9 -15.98 -10.78 -1.69
CA PHE A 9 -14.78 -9.95 -1.79
C PHE A 9 -13.57 -10.83 -2.07
N LYS A 10 -12.56 -10.25 -2.65
CA LYS A 10 -11.26 -10.90 -2.86
C LYS A 10 -10.50 -10.96 -1.54
N LEU A 11 -9.78 -12.06 -1.34
CA LEU A 11 -8.87 -12.21 -0.22
C LEU A 11 -7.44 -12.14 -0.75
N GLY A 12 -6.64 -11.30 -0.13
CA GLY A 12 -5.24 -11.10 -0.49
C GLY A 12 -4.31 -11.21 0.70
N MET A 13 -3.02 -11.19 0.40
CA MET A 13 -1.96 -11.11 1.39
C MET A 13 -0.98 -10.01 0.95
N HIS A 14 -0.55 -9.19 1.91
CA HIS A 14 0.59 -8.30 1.74
C HIS A 14 1.87 -9.10 1.97
N SER A 15 2.89 -8.93 1.12
CA SER A 15 4.18 -9.62 1.28
C SER A 15 4.83 -9.38 2.64
N TYR A 16 4.61 -8.21 3.24
CA TYR A 16 5.05 -7.88 4.60
C TYR A 16 4.63 -8.91 5.66
N THR A 17 3.52 -9.61 5.46
CA THR A 17 3.09 -10.72 6.34
C THR A 17 4.19 -11.77 6.53
N LEU A 18 5.08 -11.91 5.55
CA LEU A 18 6.18 -12.89 5.54
C LEU A 18 7.56 -12.24 5.74
N HIS A 19 7.63 -10.98 6.18
CA HIS A 19 8.89 -10.25 6.31
C HIS A 19 9.93 -10.93 7.21
N LEU A 20 9.50 -11.63 8.27
CA LEU A 20 10.38 -12.43 9.13
C LEU A 20 10.91 -13.71 8.47
N SER A 21 10.39 -14.04 7.29
CA SER A 21 10.80 -15.23 6.52
C SER A 21 11.59 -14.86 5.25
N GLY A 22 12.05 -13.61 5.14
CA GLY A 22 12.87 -13.13 4.04
C GLY A 22 12.06 -12.75 2.78
N PHE A 23 10.83 -12.28 2.96
CA PHE A 23 9.99 -11.73 1.89
C PHE A 23 9.72 -10.25 2.13
N GLY A 24 9.56 -9.50 1.03
CA GLY A 24 9.09 -8.13 1.07
C GLY A 24 10.02 -7.14 1.77
N GLU A 25 9.42 -6.06 2.22
CA GLU A 25 10.10 -4.99 2.95
C GLU A 25 10.54 -5.42 4.35
N SER A 26 11.54 -4.71 4.88
CA SER A 26 12.10 -4.98 6.21
C SER A 26 11.74 -3.88 7.19
N TRP A 27 11.33 -4.25 8.39
CA TRP A 27 11.07 -3.29 9.45
C TRP A 27 12.36 -2.88 10.17
N GLY A 28 12.49 -1.59 10.52
CA GLY A 28 13.59 -1.09 11.33
C GLY A 28 14.94 -1.01 10.62
N PHE A 29 14.95 -0.98 9.29
CA PHE A 29 16.15 -1.01 8.47
C PHE A 29 17.18 0.11 8.77
N GLN A 30 16.74 1.28 9.22
CA GLN A 30 17.63 2.41 9.51
C GLN A 30 17.50 2.98 10.92
N GLU A 31 16.39 2.82 11.58
CA GLU A 31 16.04 3.57 12.78
C GLU A 31 16.86 3.18 14.03
N TYR A 32 17.38 1.96 14.06
CA TYR A 32 18.10 1.41 15.24
C TYR A 32 19.55 1.02 14.97
N GLY A 33 20.09 1.37 13.81
CA GLY A 33 21.50 1.07 13.48
C GLY A 33 21.82 -0.41 13.31
N GLU A 34 20.87 -1.28 13.53
CA GLU A 34 20.99 -2.72 13.32
C GLU A 34 19.99 -3.13 12.22
N HIS A 35 20.51 -3.77 11.19
CA HIS A 35 19.67 -4.33 10.13
C HIS A 35 18.98 -5.59 10.66
N HIS A 36 17.71 -5.48 10.99
CA HIS A 36 16.86 -6.64 11.19
C HIS A 36 16.24 -7.13 9.86
N ALA A 37 16.88 -6.78 8.73
CA ALA A 37 16.53 -7.32 7.46
C ALA A 37 16.95 -8.80 7.41
N PHE A 38 15.97 -9.66 7.33
CA PHE A 38 16.24 -11.05 6.96
C PHE A 38 16.74 -11.10 5.52
N GLU A 39 17.74 -11.92 5.24
CA GLU A 39 18.21 -12.14 3.90
C GLU A 39 17.02 -12.58 3.03
N GLN A 40 16.78 -11.85 1.95
CA GLN A 40 15.70 -12.20 1.01
C GLN A 40 16.15 -13.44 0.24
N VAL A 41 15.58 -14.58 0.59
CA VAL A 41 15.89 -15.88 0.01
C VAL A 41 14.84 -16.36 -0.99
N ALA A 42 13.72 -15.67 -1.05
CA ALA A 42 12.58 -16.04 -1.88
C ALA A 42 12.50 -15.16 -3.14
N THR A 43 12.08 -15.77 -4.22
CA THR A 43 11.80 -15.10 -5.49
C THR A 43 10.36 -14.61 -5.56
N PHE A 44 10.05 -13.71 -6.50
CA PHE A 44 8.68 -13.31 -6.79
C PHE A 44 7.77 -14.51 -7.07
N LYS A 45 8.30 -15.53 -7.78
CA LYS A 45 7.55 -16.75 -8.05
C LYS A 45 7.20 -17.52 -6.78
N ASP A 46 8.13 -17.63 -5.83
CA ASP A 46 7.84 -18.31 -4.55
C ASP A 46 6.71 -17.63 -3.79
N LEU A 47 6.66 -16.29 -3.83
CA LEU A 47 5.58 -15.52 -3.21
C LEU A 47 4.22 -15.80 -3.89
N VAL A 48 4.20 -15.87 -5.21
CA VAL A 48 2.99 -16.25 -5.98
C VAL A 48 2.56 -17.69 -5.68
N ASP A 49 3.51 -18.61 -5.60
CA ASP A 49 3.24 -20.03 -5.27
C ASP A 49 2.60 -20.16 -3.87
N ILE A 50 3.08 -19.40 -2.88
CA ILE A 50 2.48 -19.35 -1.54
C ILE A 50 1.04 -18.82 -1.62
N ALA A 51 0.78 -17.74 -2.36
CA ALA A 51 -0.55 -17.19 -2.53
C ALA A 51 -1.52 -18.23 -3.13
N VAL A 52 -1.07 -18.99 -4.11
CA VAL A 52 -1.85 -20.10 -4.70
C VAL A 52 -2.09 -21.21 -3.69
N GLU A 53 -1.07 -21.63 -2.94
CA GLU A 53 -1.17 -22.73 -1.97
C GLU A 53 -2.18 -22.42 -0.86
N VAL A 54 -2.20 -21.17 -0.36
CA VAL A 54 -3.15 -20.76 0.67
C VAL A 54 -4.51 -20.31 0.11
N GLY A 55 -4.68 -20.31 -1.22
CA GLY A 55 -5.95 -20.04 -1.87
C GLY A 55 -6.37 -18.57 -1.88
N LEU A 56 -5.43 -17.66 -2.11
CA LEU A 56 -5.66 -16.22 -2.23
C LEU A 56 -6.07 -15.84 -3.65
N ASP A 57 -6.72 -14.69 -3.76
CA ASP A 57 -7.11 -14.08 -5.04
C ASP A 57 -6.14 -12.96 -5.45
N VAL A 58 -5.51 -12.32 -4.46
CA VAL A 58 -4.71 -11.09 -4.62
C VAL A 58 -3.38 -11.21 -3.87
N LEU A 59 -2.34 -10.70 -4.48
CA LEU A 59 -1.04 -10.51 -3.85
C LEU A 59 -0.69 -9.02 -3.88
N HIS A 60 -0.51 -8.44 -2.69
CA HIS A 60 -0.14 -7.06 -2.49
C HIS A 60 1.37 -7.00 -2.30
N ILE A 61 2.10 -6.48 -3.30
CA ILE A 61 3.56 -6.53 -3.41
C ILE A 61 4.18 -5.15 -3.26
N THR A 62 5.46 -5.14 -2.89
CA THR A 62 6.31 -3.95 -2.88
C THR A 62 7.37 -4.04 -3.99
N LEU A 63 8.17 -2.98 -4.16
CA LEU A 63 9.30 -2.98 -5.09
C LEU A 63 10.37 -4.02 -4.71
N VAL A 64 10.48 -4.33 -3.41
CA VAL A 64 11.45 -5.33 -2.92
C VAL A 64 11.11 -6.72 -3.43
N ASP A 65 9.83 -7.04 -3.57
CA ASP A 65 9.38 -8.35 -4.05
C ASP A 65 9.77 -8.62 -5.51
N ILE A 66 9.91 -7.54 -6.28
CA ILE A 66 10.41 -7.57 -7.65
C ILE A 66 11.91 -7.21 -7.72
N GLN A 67 12.64 -7.36 -6.59
CA GLN A 67 14.09 -7.12 -6.48
C GLN A 67 14.51 -5.69 -6.86
N ASN A 68 13.61 -4.71 -6.75
CA ASN A 68 13.79 -3.34 -7.23
C ASN A 68 14.22 -3.24 -8.71
N ASP A 69 13.97 -4.28 -9.50
CA ASP A 69 14.16 -4.26 -10.95
C ASP A 69 12.87 -3.82 -11.64
N THR A 70 12.87 -2.58 -12.10
CA THR A 70 11.73 -1.96 -12.79
C THR A 70 11.88 -1.95 -14.31
N SER A 71 12.78 -2.79 -14.86
CA SER A 71 12.91 -2.97 -16.32
C SER A 71 11.62 -3.55 -16.92
N ASP A 72 11.29 -3.13 -18.12
CA ASP A 72 10.09 -3.58 -18.83
C ASP A 72 10.04 -5.11 -18.98
N GLU A 73 11.18 -5.72 -19.19
CA GLU A 73 11.34 -7.17 -19.33
C GLU A 73 11.00 -7.90 -18.03
N HIS A 74 11.56 -7.43 -16.90
CA HIS A 74 11.31 -8.04 -15.59
C HIS A 74 9.87 -7.84 -15.12
N LEU A 75 9.33 -6.65 -15.29
CA LEU A 75 7.93 -6.38 -14.95
C LEU A 75 6.96 -7.24 -15.77
N ALA A 76 7.24 -7.43 -17.07
CA ALA A 76 6.44 -8.32 -17.92
C ALA A 76 6.53 -9.79 -17.50
N GLU A 77 7.70 -10.24 -17.03
CA GLU A 77 7.88 -11.59 -16.48
C GLU A 77 7.09 -11.77 -15.19
N CYS A 78 7.21 -10.85 -14.22
CA CYS A 78 6.46 -10.90 -12.98
C CYS A 78 4.94 -10.90 -13.23
N ARG A 79 4.47 -10.03 -14.12
CA ARG A 79 3.08 -10.01 -14.54
C ARG A 79 2.63 -11.37 -15.09
N LYS A 80 3.43 -11.95 -15.99
CA LYS A 80 3.10 -13.25 -16.60
C LYS A 80 3.04 -14.36 -15.56
N ILE A 81 3.94 -14.40 -14.59
CA ILE A 81 3.94 -15.38 -13.49
C ILE A 81 2.63 -15.30 -12.71
N ALA A 82 2.19 -14.08 -12.35
CA ALA A 82 0.96 -13.88 -11.60
C ALA A 82 -0.29 -14.22 -12.43
N GLU A 83 -0.35 -13.78 -13.71
CA GLU A 83 -1.46 -14.08 -14.62
C GLU A 83 -1.60 -15.59 -14.88
N ASP A 84 -0.50 -16.31 -15.12
CA ASP A 84 -0.49 -17.75 -15.32
C ASP A 84 -0.98 -18.51 -14.07
N ALA A 85 -0.74 -17.97 -12.89
CA ALA A 85 -1.20 -18.50 -11.60
C ALA A 85 -2.65 -18.09 -11.24
N GLY A 86 -3.24 -17.13 -11.94
CA GLY A 86 -4.55 -16.58 -11.65
C GLY A 86 -4.59 -15.65 -10.43
N ILE A 87 -3.44 -15.10 -10.05
CA ILE A 87 -3.29 -14.15 -8.93
C ILE A 87 -3.32 -12.72 -9.46
N GLU A 88 -4.16 -11.87 -8.89
CA GLU A 88 -4.18 -10.44 -9.17
C GLU A 88 -3.10 -9.74 -8.35
N LEU A 89 -2.39 -8.79 -8.98
CA LEU A 89 -1.38 -7.99 -8.30
C LEU A 89 -1.94 -6.62 -7.89
N GLU A 90 -1.60 -6.21 -6.69
CA GLU A 90 -1.72 -4.84 -6.20
C GLU A 90 -0.33 -4.34 -5.79
N LEU A 91 -0.04 -3.06 -6.03
CA LEU A 91 1.27 -2.49 -5.70
C LEU A 91 1.18 -1.63 -4.44
N ASN A 92 2.09 -1.87 -3.50
CA ASN A 92 2.26 -1.07 -2.29
C ASN A 92 3.46 -0.15 -2.45
N ILE A 93 3.25 1.15 -2.26
CA ILE A 93 4.27 2.19 -2.39
C ILE A 93 4.25 3.08 -1.14
N SER A 94 5.41 3.48 -0.71
CA SER A 94 5.62 4.59 0.23
C SER A 94 6.27 5.76 -0.47
N PHE A 95 5.95 6.98 -0.03
CA PHE A 95 6.62 8.16 -0.56
C PHE A 95 7.95 8.43 0.14
N ASN A 96 8.02 8.15 1.44
CA ASN A 96 9.21 8.43 2.25
C ASN A 96 9.32 7.49 3.47
N ALA A 97 9.14 6.19 3.29
CA ALA A 97 9.23 5.24 4.39
C ALA A 97 10.61 5.31 5.07
N PRO A 98 10.68 5.65 6.35
CA PRO A 98 11.94 5.70 7.07
C PRO A 98 12.48 4.30 7.42
N SER A 99 11.60 3.32 7.51
CA SER A 99 11.93 1.95 7.90
C SER A 99 12.65 1.16 6.81
N ASP A 100 12.22 1.31 5.57
CA ASP A 100 12.84 0.66 4.41
C ASP A 100 12.75 1.54 3.14
N PRO A 101 13.81 2.29 2.81
CA PRO A 101 13.76 3.19 1.66
C PRO A 101 13.66 2.48 0.29
N ARG A 102 13.80 1.16 0.24
CA ARG A 102 13.66 0.38 -1.00
C ARG A 102 12.22 0.32 -1.52
N VAL A 103 11.23 0.62 -0.66
CA VAL A 103 9.82 0.70 -1.05
C VAL A 103 9.40 2.10 -1.50
N ASN A 104 10.31 3.08 -1.43
CA ASN A 104 10.00 4.45 -1.80
C ASN A 104 9.99 4.62 -3.32
N CYS A 105 8.94 5.23 -3.83
CA CYS A 105 8.81 5.55 -5.24
C CYS A 105 7.93 6.79 -5.44
N GLY A 106 8.28 7.60 -6.42
CA GLY A 106 7.46 8.74 -6.83
C GLY A 106 6.13 8.31 -7.45
N LEU A 107 5.13 9.18 -7.40
CA LEU A 107 3.78 8.86 -7.87
C LEU A 107 3.77 8.48 -9.36
N GLU A 108 4.34 9.30 -10.24
CA GLU A 108 4.34 9.06 -11.69
C GLU A 108 5.01 7.73 -12.04
N GLU A 109 6.18 7.47 -11.45
CA GLU A 109 6.95 6.25 -11.68
C GLU A 109 6.19 5.01 -11.20
N SER A 110 5.63 5.06 -10.00
CA SER A 110 4.86 3.94 -9.45
C SER A 110 3.61 3.60 -10.26
N LEU A 111 2.94 4.61 -10.85
CA LEU A 111 1.83 4.38 -11.78
C LEU A 111 2.28 3.65 -13.05
N HIS A 112 3.46 3.98 -13.58
CA HIS A 112 4.03 3.26 -14.72
C HIS A 112 4.36 1.81 -14.38
N ILE A 113 5.01 1.57 -13.24
CA ILE A 113 5.33 0.24 -12.74
C ILE A 113 4.06 -0.60 -12.56
N ALA A 114 3.07 -0.06 -11.85
CA ALA A 114 1.79 -0.74 -11.61
C ALA A 114 1.08 -1.12 -12.93
N HIS A 115 1.07 -0.20 -13.89
CA HIS A 115 0.50 -0.48 -15.22
C HIS A 115 1.23 -1.62 -15.92
N LYS A 116 2.55 -1.65 -15.91
CA LYS A 116 3.38 -2.71 -16.53
C LYS A 116 3.18 -4.06 -15.86
N LEU A 117 3.12 -4.08 -14.53
CA LEU A 117 2.79 -5.28 -13.74
C LEU A 117 1.36 -5.77 -13.94
N GLY A 118 0.48 -4.96 -14.55
CA GLY A 118 -0.94 -5.29 -14.72
C GLY A 118 -1.76 -5.16 -13.44
N CYS A 119 -1.26 -4.43 -12.45
CA CYS A 119 -1.99 -4.13 -11.22
C CYS A 119 -3.31 -3.43 -11.49
N LYS A 120 -4.28 -3.64 -10.61
CA LYS A 120 -5.59 -2.97 -10.64
C LYS A 120 -5.70 -1.87 -9.61
N LEU A 121 -4.88 -1.94 -8.58
CA LEU A 121 -4.84 -1.02 -7.46
C LEU A 121 -3.39 -0.72 -7.09
N VAL A 122 -3.15 0.53 -6.70
CA VAL A 122 -1.92 0.97 -6.04
C VAL A 122 -2.28 1.56 -4.69
N LYS A 123 -1.69 1.04 -3.63
CA LYS A 123 -1.82 1.56 -2.28
C LYS A 123 -0.63 2.48 -1.99
N TYR A 124 -0.92 3.61 -1.37
CA TYR A 124 0.09 4.58 -0.97
C TYR A 124 0.09 4.82 0.53
N SER A 125 1.25 4.62 1.16
CA SER A 125 1.61 5.25 2.42
C SER A 125 2.20 6.61 2.11
N THR A 126 1.71 7.66 2.78
CA THR A 126 2.10 9.04 2.47
C THR A 126 3.25 9.55 3.32
N ASP A 127 3.51 8.85 4.43
CA ASP A 127 4.61 9.10 5.37
C ASP A 127 4.63 10.56 5.87
N VAL A 128 3.44 11.07 6.23
CA VAL A 128 3.26 12.40 6.79
C VAL A 128 3.90 12.48 8.17
N GLU A 129 4.71 13.50 8.38
CA GLU A 129 5.34 13.75 9.67
C GLU A 129 4.43 14.60 10.57
N HIS A 130 4.04 14.04 11.70
CA HIS A 130 3.41 14.78 12.79
C HIS A 130 4.46 15.35 13.74
N PRO A 131 4.41 16.63 14.10
CA PRO A 131 5.42 17.27 14.96
C PRO A 131 5.55 16.60 16.34
N GLU A 132 4.41 16.10 16.86
CA GLU A 132 4.36 15.39 18.14
C GLU A 132 3.38 14.22 18.03
N LYS A 133 3.92 13.02 17.92
CA LYS A 133 3.09 11.80 17.73
C LYS A 133 2.15 11.48 18.89
N SER A 134 2.35 12.00 20.09
CA SER A 134 1.58 11.66 21.27
C SER A 134 0.52 12.69 21.67
N SER A 135 0.44 13.82 21.02
CA SER A 135 -0.47 14.93 21.40
C SER A 135 -1.10 15.65 20.19
N HIS A 136 -1.32 14.93 19.10
CA HIS A 136 -1.65 15.58 17.85
C HIS A 136 -3.04 16.08 17.73
N SER A 137 -3.11 17.21 17.06
CA SER A 137 -4.34 17.66 16.43
C SER A 137 -4.38 17.11 15.02
N CYS A 138 -5.41 16.35 14.71
CA CYS A 138 -5.76 16.01 13.33
C CYS A 138 -5.86 17.31 12.51
N LEU A 139 -5.31 17.29 11.29
CA LEU A 139 -5.29 18.46 10.38
C LEU A 139 -4.55 19.68 10.97
N SER A 140 -3.49 19.46 11.74
CA SER A 140 -2.65 20.57 12.22
C SER A 140 -2.05 21.35 11.03
N PRO A 141 -1.64 22.64 11.22
CA PRO A 141 -1.08 23.43 10.10
C PRO A 141 0.13 22.78 9.41
N GLU A 142 0.98 22.09 10.17
CA GLU A 142 2.16 21.39 9.67
C GLU A 142 1.77 20.18 8.83
N VAL A 143 0.78 19.42 9.28
CA VAL A 143 0.22 18.28 8.55
C VAL A 143 -0.51 18.76 7.30
N MET A 144 -1.36 19.78 7.43
CA MET A 144 -2.09 20.36 6.29
C MET A 144 -1.17 20.82 5.16
N LYS A 145 0.01 21.36 5.48
CA LYS A 145 0.99 21.73 4.47
C LYS A 145 1.48 20.52 3.66
N GLN A 146 1.70 19.39 4.32
CA GLN A 146 2.12 18.15 3.67
C GLN A 146 0.96 17.55 2.85
N LEU A 147 -0.26 17.52 3.42
CA LEU A 147 -1.44 17.03 2.71
C LEU A 147 -1.74 17.83 1.44
N ILE A 148 -1.53 19.15 1.45
CA ILE A 148 -1.69 19.99 0.25
C ILE A 148 -0.65 19.60 -0.81
N ALA A 149 0.61 19.37 -0.43
CA ALA A 149 1.63 18.93 -1.38
C ALA A 149 1.30 17.55 -2.00
N ILE A 150 0.82 16.62 -1.16
CA ILE A 150 0.36 15.31 -1.61
C ILE A 150 -0.85 15.45 -2.56
N TYR A 151 -1.82 16.29 -2.22
CA TYR A 151 -2.95 16.60 -3.08
C TYR A 151 -2.49 17.14 -4.43
N ASP A 152 -1.55 18.09 -4.47
CA ASP A 152 -1.05 18.69 -5.69
C ASP A 152 -0.37 17.64 -6.59
N ASP A 153 0.37 16.72 -6.00
CA ASP A 153 1.03 15.63 -6.72
C ASP A 153 -0.01 14.67 -7.35
N PHE A 154 -1.00 14.21 -6.58
CA PHE A 154 -2.08 13.39 -7.14
C PHE A 154 -2.88 14.14 -8.21
N ALA A 155 -3.22 15.40 -7.99
CA ALA A 155 -3.97 16.22 -8.93
C ALA A 155 -3.22 16.40 -10.27
N ALA A 156 -1.90 16.55 -10.22
CA ALA A 156 -1.07 16.63 -11.42
C ALA A 156 -1.02 15.32 -12.22
N ASN A 157 -1.25 14.17 -11.56
CA ASN A 157 -1.17 12.84 -12.16
C ASN A 157 -2.55 12.21 -12.49
N ILE A 158 -3.67 12.91 -12.32
CA ILE A 158 -5.03 12.40 -12.61
C ILE A 158 -5.13 11.82 -14.01
N SER A 159 -4.62 12.52 -15.02
CA SER A 159 -4.69 12.05 -16.42
C SER A 159 -3.93 10.73 -16.63
N LEU A 160 -2.89 10.45 -15.87
CA LEU A 160 -2.14 9.21 -15.93
C LEU A 160 -2.90 8.08 -15.21
N ILE A 161 -3.49 8.38 -14.06
CA ILE A 161 -4.37 7.46 -13.30
C ILE A 161 -5.53 7.01 -14.18
N GLU A 162 -6.20 7.95 -14.87
CA GLU A 162 -7.29 7.65 -15.81
C GLU A 162 -6.81 6.83 -17.00
N LYS A 163 -5.70 7.23 -17.63
CA LYS A 163 -5.11 6.54 -18.78
C LYS A 163 -4.82 5.07 -18.49
N TYR A 164 -4.33 4.77 -17.31
CA TYR A 164 -4.01 3.40 -16.89
C TYR A 164 -5.17 2.68 -16.20
N ASN A 165 -6.26 3.41 -15.92
CA ASN A 165 -7.44 2.91 -15.20
C ASN A 165 -7.04 2.21 -13.87
N LEU A 166 -6.14 2.83 -13.13
CA LEU A 166 -5.64 2.35 -11.85
C LEU A 166 -6.49 2.91 -10.71
N LYS A 167 -6.92 2.05 -9.80
CA LYS A 167 -7.45 2.50 -8.52
C LYS A 167 -6.31 2.90 -7.62
N ILE A 168 -6.50 4.02 -6.93
CA ILE A 168 -5.57 4.54 -5.93
C ILE A 168 -6.22 4.40 -4.57
N ALA A 169 -5.51 3.79 -3.62
CA ALA A 169 -5.95 3.65 -2.24
C ALA A 169 -4.95 4.32 -1.30
N ILE A 170 -5.34 5.46 -0.72
CA ILE A 170 -4.52 6.18 0.27
C ILE A 170 -4.76 5.55 1.64
N GLU A 171 -3.70 5.08 2.28
CA GLU A 171 -3.80 4.36 3.54
C GLU A 171 -3.73 5.30 4.76
N ASN A 172 -4.48 4.97 5.80
CA ASN A 172 -4.22 5.44 7.15
C ASN A 172 -3.07 4.62 7.76
N HIS A 173 -1.89 4.73 7.17
CA HIS A 173 -0.68 4.14 7.75
C HIS A 173 -0.44 4.72 9.15
N CYS A 174 0.65 4.43 9.83
CA CYS A 174 0.97 4.96 11.16
C CYS A 174 1.10 6.50 11.23
N ASP A 175 0.82 7.18 10.13
CA ASP A 175 1.07 8.60 9.89
C ASP A 175 -0.20 9.46 9.70
N LEU A 176 -1.33 8.87 9.32
CA LEU A 176 -2.57 9.63 9.03
C LEU A 176 -3.75 9.23 9.89
N PHE A 177 -4.46 10.23 10.41
CA PHE A 177 -5.81 10.04 10.94
C PHE A 177 -6.81 9.75 9.81
N ALA A 178 -7.88 9.05 10.13
CA ALA A 178 -8.97 8.80 9.18
C ALA A 178 -9.46 10.07 8.48
N ASN A 179 -9.62 11.17 9.23
CA ASN A 179 -10.08 12.45 8.67
C ASN A 179 -9.07 13.07 7.69
N GLU A 180 -7.80 12.80 7.83
CA GLU A 180 -6.76 13.30 6.93
C GLU A 180 -6.77 12.54 5.60
N VAL A 181 -6.94 11.22 5.66
CA VAL A 181 -7.17 10.40 4.46
C VAL A 181 -8.46 10.83 3.75
N ILE A 182 -9.56 10.97 4.50
CA ILE A 182 -10.86 11.40 3.96
C ILE A 182 -10.75 12.79 3.32
N TRP A 183 -10.02 13.73 3.95
CA TRP A 183 -9.78 15.04 3.37
C TRP A 183 -9.10 14.98 2.01
N LEU A 184 -8.07 14.13 1.86
CA LEU A 184 -7.39 13.92 0.56
C LEU A 184 -8.34 13.34 -0.48
N VAL A 185 -9.07 12.28 -0.13
CA VAL A 185 -9.99 11.59 -1.06
C VAL A 185 -11.13 12.51 -1.49
N GLU A 186 -11.77 13.23 -0.55
CA GLU A 186 -12.84 14.17 -0.86
C GLU A 186 -12.35 15.38 -1.65
N LYS A 187 -11.14 15.87 -1.37
CA LYS A 187 -10.56 17.00 -2.07
C LYS A 187 -10.20 16.66 -3.51
N LEU A 188 -9.65 15.46 -3.75
CA LEU A 188 -9.38 14.93 -5.08
C LEU A 188 -10.68 14.60 -5.84
N ASN A 189 -11.72 14.15 -5.14
CA ASN A 189 -13.06 13.88 -5.66
C ASN A 189 -13.04 13.14 -7.01
N HIS A 190 -12.34 12.03 -7.08
CA HIS A 190 -12.14 11.28 -8.32
C HIS A 190 -12.55 9.80 -8.16
N PRO A 191 -13.30 9.19 -9.11
CA PRO A 191 -13.84 7.84 -8.96
C PRO A 191 -12.78 6.73 -8.93
N LEU A 192 -11.54 7.00 -9.26
CA LEU A 192 -10.43 6.07 -9.15
C LEU A 192 -9.59 6.28 -7.89
N ILE A 193 -9.89 7.29 -7.06
CA ILE A 193 -9.15 7.58 -5.82
C ILE A 193 -10.04 7.32 -4.63
N GLY A 194 -9.56 6.49 -3.72
CA GLY A 194 -10.23 6.12 -2.49
C GLY A 194 -9.23 5.83 -1.38
N ALA A 195 -9.65 5.10 -0.38
CA ALA A 195 -8.86 4.79 0.80
C ALA A 195 -8.48 3.31 0.88
N CYS A 196 -7.37 3.04 1.55
CA CYS A 196 -7.06 1.77 2.17
C CYS A 196 -7.23 1.94 3.68
N CYS A 197 -8.15 1.18 4.29
CA CYS A 197 -8.33 1.20 5.72
C CYS A 197 -7.48 0.11 6.36
N ASP A 198 -6.40 0.49 7.03
CA ASP A 198 -5.73 -0.40 7.97
C ASP A 198 -6.45 -0.33 9.32
N THR A 199 -6.85 -1.50 9.83
CA THR A 199 -7.71 -1.57 11.01
C THR A 199 -7.00 -1.29 12.33
N ILE A 200 -5.67 -1.39 12.38
CA ILE A 200 -4.88 -1.25 13.61
C ILE A 200 -4.01 0.01 13.62
N ASN A 201 -3.57 0.47 12.46
CA ASN A 201 -2.65 1.61 12.38
C ASN A 201 -3.20 2.89 13.05
N SER A 202 -4.53 3.06 13.11
CA SER A 202 -5.16 4.16 13.84
C SER A 202 -4.72 4.25 15.31
N LEU A 203 -4.39 3.12 15.96
CA LEU A 203 -3.91 3.11 17.34
C LEU A 203 -2.56 3.82 17.51
N MET A 204 -1.73 3.86 16.48
CA MET A 204 -0.43 4.56 16.52
C MET A 204 -0.62 6.07 16.72
N LEU A 205 -1.77 6.59 16.29
CA LEU A 205 -2.21 7.98 16.48
C LEU A 205 -3.23 8.13 17.62
N MET A 206 -3.44 7.09 18.42
CA MET A 206 -4.42 7.06 19.51
C MET A 206 -5.86 7.32 19.03
N GLU A 207 -6.15 7.00 17.76
CA GLU A 207 -7.50 7.06 17.20
C GLU A 207 -8.23 5.73 17.46
N GLY A 208 -9.50 5.79 17.84
CA GLY A 208 -10.29 4.59 18.10
C GLY A 208 -10.53 3.77 16.83
N ILE A 209 -10.24 2.46 16.86
CA ILE A 209 -10.38 1.56 15.70
C ILE A 209 -11.78 1.63 15.09
N ALA A 210 -12.82 1.49 15.91
CA ALA A 210 -14.20 1.49 15.44
C ALA A 210 -14.56 2.82 14.74
N ASP A 211 -14.16 3.95 15.33
CA ASP A 211 -14.42 5.28 14.76
C ASP A 211 -13.66 5.49 13.45
N CYS A 212 -12.43 5.00 13.36
CA CYS A 212 -11.63 5.05 12.14
C CYS A 212 -12.29 4.24 11.02
N VAL A 213 -12.63 2.97 11.30
CA VAL A 213 -13.26 2.07 10.32
C VAL A 213 -14.60 2.63 9.86
N ASP A 214 -15.48 3.06 10.77
CA ASP A 214 -16.79 3.59 10.43
C ASP A 214 -16.70 4.81 9.49
N ARG A 215 -15.73 5.68 9.72
CA ARG A 215 -15.50 6.87 8.88
C ARG A 215 -14.90 6.56 7.54
N MET A 216 -13.90 5.66 7.49
CA MET A 216 -13.20 5.34 6.26
C MET A 216 -13.98 4.39 5.33
N ALA A 217 -14.83 3.53 5.88
CA ALA A 217 -15.53 2.49 5.12
C ALA A 217 -16.20 2.97 3.82
N PRO A 218 -16.89 4.14 3.76
CA PRO A 218 -17.50 4.62 2.53
C PRO A 218 -16.52 4.93 1.39
N TYR A 219 -15.24 5.11 1.70
CA TYR A 219 -14.19 5.52 0.76
C TYR A 219 -13.27 4.36 0.36
N CYS A 220 -13.36 3.20 1.03
CA CYS A 220 -12.38 2.14 0.91
C CYS A 220 -12.47 1.36 -0.40
N TYR A 221 -11.30 1.13 -1.01
CA TYR A 221 -11.09 0.18 -2.10
C TYR A 221 -10.45 -1.12 -1.65
N CYS A 222 -9.63 -1.06 -0.61
CA CYS A 222 -9.07 -2.22 0.06
C CYS A 222 -9.02 -2.01 1.58
N VAL A 223 -8.81 -3.10 2.30
CA VAL A 223 -8.69 -3.10 3.76
C VAL A 223 -7.50 -3.95 4.14
N HIS A 224 -6.61 -3.39 4.94
CA HIS A 224 -5.58 -4.15 5.62
C HIS A 224 -6.12 -4.59 6.98
N PHE A 225 -6.22 -5.89 7.14
CA PHE A 225 -6.70 -6.48 8.38
C PHE A 225 -5.51 -7.03 9.15
N CYS A 226 -5.01 -6.24 10.08
CA CYS A 226 -3.85 -6.55 10.92
C CYS A 226 -4.28 -6.92 12.33
N ASP A 227 -3.39 -7.63 13.05
CA ASP A 227 -3.54 -8.04 14.45
C ASP A 227 -2.21 -7.92 15.20
N ASN A 228 -1.56 -6.77 15.12
CA ASN A 228 -0.26 -6.50 15.76
C ASN A 228 -0.29 -6.68 17.29
#